data_f8df10a7f8aebf4bc115193e623d9756
#
_entry.id   f8df10a7f8aebf4bc115193e623d9756
#
_cell.length_a   1.000
_cell.length_b   1.000
_cell.length_c   1.000
_cell.angle_alpha   90.00
_cell.angle_beta   90.00
_cell.angle_gamma   90.00
#
_symmetry.space_group_name_H-M   'P 1'
#
loop_
_entity.id
_entity.type
_entity.pdbx_description
1 polymer ?
#
loop_
_entity_poly.entity_id
_entity_poly.type
_entity_poly.pdbx_seq_one_letter_code
_entity_poly.pdbx_strand_id
1 'polypeptide(L)'
;MPNDGQVQRVAARFAIAALAGEMATRFGITGWPPATAINAAFALLQTWFDGRDERTSLEIDEAVGRTRDYVSQNLHRFLQLDGSGGVMHDGWRDPDWIYITPEAWKTIHAEDANAAARMHKTKGILKTQKGNSLQFRMGRDVPGRPRVYAVRLDALTEFVTA
;
A
#
# COMPACT_ATOMS: atom_id res chain seq x y z
N MET A 1 9.96 -11.74 -6.79
CA MET A 1 10.37 -10.49 -6.13
C MET A 1 9.88 -9.34 -6.99
N PRO A 2 9.18 -8.33 -6.46
CA PRO A 2 8.81 -7.19 -7.26
C PRO A 2 10.08 -6.52 -7.79
N ASN A 3 10.11 -6.28 -9.09
CA ASN A 3 11.21 -5.59 -9.76
C ASN A 3 11.11 -4.08 -9.43
N ASP A 4 11.49 -3.72 -8.21
CA ASP A 4 11.43 -2.35 -7.74
C ASP A 4 12.67 -1.60 -8.22
N GLY A 5 12.49 -0.79 -9.27
CA GLY A 5 13.56 -0.01 -9.86
C GLY A 5 14.25 0.95 -8.87
N GLN A 6 13.63 1.28 -7.74
CA GLN A 6 14.26 2.04 -6.66
C GLN A 6 15.28 1.19 -5.91
N VAL A 7 14.92 -0.05 -5.57
CA VAL A 7 15.82 -1.01 -4.90
C VAL A 7 17.07 -1.23 -5.75
N GLN A 8 16.89 -1.48 -7.05
CA GLN A 8 18.02 -1.67 -7.95
C GLN A 8 18.95 -0.46 -8.01
N ARG A 9 18.38 0.76 -8.08
CA ARG A 9 19.19 2.00 -8.11
C ARG A 9 19.96 2.21 -6.81
N VAL A 10 19.33 1.95 -5.66
CA VAL A 10 19.99 2.09 -4.34
C VAL A 10 21.07 1.03 -4.18
N ALA A 11 20.78 -0.24 -4.48
CA ALA A 11 21.77 -1.32 -4.42
C ALA A 11 22.98 -1.04 -5.32
N ALA A 12 22.75 -0.53 -6.54
CA ALA A 12 23.83 -0.14 -7.44
C ALA A 12 24.73 0.97 -6.84
N ARG A 13 24.15 1.97 -6.15
CA ARG A 13 24.94 3.02 -5.49
C ARG A 13 25.79 2.48 -4.35
N PHE A 14 25.25 1.59 -3.53
CA PHE A 14 26.03 0.93 -2.47
C PHE A 14 27.13 0.04 -3.05
N ALA A 15 26.86 -0.67 -4.15
CA ALA A 15 27.89 -1.48 -4.84
C ALA A 15 29.05 -0.63 -5.39
N ILE A 16 28.74 0.53 -5.99
CA ILE A 16 29.78 1.46 -6.48
C ILE A 16 30.62 2.01 -5.32
N ALA A 17 29.98 2.39 -4.21
CA ALA A 17 30.68 2.88 -3.02
C ALA A 17 31.59 1.79 -2.41
N ALA A 18 31.09 0.55 -2.32
CA ALA A 18 31.88 -0.60 -1.87
C ALA A 18 33.11 -0.83 -2.75
N LEU A 19 32.91 -0.86 -4.08
CA LEU A 19 34.01 -1.04 -5.04
C LEU A 19 35.06 0.06 -4.92
N ALA A 20 34.65 1.32 -4.86
CA ALA A 20 35.56 2.45 -4.71
C ALA A 20 36.37 2.36 -3.40
N GLY A 21 35.74 1.99 -2.30
CA GLY A 21 36.41 1.80 -1.01
C GLY A 21 37.43 0.65 -1.02
N GLU A 22 37.08 -0.48 -1.64
CA GLU A 22 38.01 -1.62 -1.78
C GLU A 22 39.20 -1.29 -2.68
N MET A 23 38.97 -0.54 -3.77
CA MET A 23 40.07 -0.06 -4.61
C MET A 23 40.99 0.88 -3.86
N ALA A 24 40.45 1.84 -3.10
CA ALA A 24 41.24 2.75 -2.26
C ALA A 24 42.02 1.98 -1.18
N THR A 25 41.44 0.94 -0.60
CA THR A 25 42.14 0.05 0.33
C THR A 25 43.29 -0.71 -0.36
N ARG A 26 43.03 -1.26 -1.55
CA ARG A 26 44.04 -1.98 -2.32
C ARG A 26 45.22 -1.09 -2.74
N PHE A 27 44.98 0.17 -3.01
CA PHE A 27 46.00 1.16 -3.33
C PHE A 27 46.68 1.78 -2.11
N GLY A 28 46.35 1.34 -0.88
CA GLY A 28 46.93 1.83 0.36
C GLY A 28 46.49 3.23 0.77
N ILE A 29 45.40 3.75 0.17
CA ILE A 29 44.90 5.12 0.45
C ILE A 29 44.15 5.18 1.79
N THR A 30 43.34 4.16 2.10
CA THR A 30 42.48 4.16 3.30
C THR A 30 43.16 3.57 4.53
N GLY A 31 44.12 2.69 4.36
CA GLY A 31 44.74 1.90 5.45
C GLY A 31 43.77 0.89 6.10
N TRP A 32 42.60 0.66 5.51
CA TRP A 32 41.58 -0.31 6.00
C TRP A 32 41.98 -1.75 5.70
N PRO A 33 41.54 -2.71 6.52
CA PRO A 33 41.60 -4.13 6.14
C PRO A 33 40.77 -4.40 4.89
N PRO A 34 41.17 -5.41 4.06
CA PRO A 34 40.37 -5.87 2.95
C PRO A 34 38.93 -6.25 3.37
N ALA A 35 37.97 -6.02 2.50
CA ALA A 35 36.54 -6.24 2.69
C ALA A 35 35.84 -5.27 3.68
N THR A 36 36.53 -4.29 4.25
CA THR A 36 35.90 -3.32 5.16
C THR A 36 34.82 -2.50 4.46
N ALA A 37 35.10 -1.99 3.27
CA ALA A 37 34.15 -1.18 2.51
C ALA A 37 32.94 -1.98 2.03
N ILE A 38 33.14 -3.22 1.57
CA ILE A 38 32.05 -4.14 1.19
C ILE A 38 31.14 -4.44 2.38
N ASN A 39 31.71 -4.80 3.53
CA ASN A 39 30.93 -5.14 4.72
C ASN A 39 30.13 -3.93 5.23
N ALA A 40 30.74 -2.74 5.24
CA ALA A 40 30.04 -1.51 5.63
C ALA A 40 28.89 -1.16 4.68
N ALA A 41 29.13 -1.24 3.36
CA ALA A 41 28.10 -0.98 2.36
C ALA A 41 26.93 -1.98 2.45
N PHE A 42 27.22 -3.26 2.69
CA PHE A 42 26.20 -4.29 2.90
C PHE A 42 25.37 -4.04 4.15
N ALA A 43 26.00 -3.74 5.28
CA ALA A 43 25.31 -3.41 6.53
C ALA A 43 24.38 -2.18 6.36
N LEU A 44 24.86 -1.12 5.70
CA LEU A 44 24.06 0.06 5.43
C LEU A 44 22.90 -0.22 4.47
N LEU A 45 23.11 -1.07 3.45
CA LEU A 45 22.05 -1.49 2.55
C LEU A 45 20.98 -2.29 3.29
N GLN A 46 21.35 -3.21 4.18
CA GLN A 46 20.41 -3.92 5.05
C GLN A 46 19.59 -2.94 5.92
N THR A 47 20.26 -2.04 6.63
CA THR A 47 19.58 -1.02 7.46
C THR A 47 18.59 -0.19 6.63
N TRP A 48 18.94 0.14 5.39
CA TRP A 48 18.03 0.85 4.48
C TRP A 48 16.81 0.00 4.09
N PHE A 49 16.99 -1.31 3.85
CA PHE A 49 15.90 -2.23 3.56
C PHE A 49 14.92 -2.34 4.74
N ASP A 50 15.47 -2.60 5.94
CA ASP A 50 14.68 -2.78 7.16
C ASP A 50 13.84 -1.52 7.45
N GLY A 51 14.45 -0.34 7.43
CA GLY A 51 13.74 0.91 7.66
C GLY A 51 12.76 1.31 6.54
N ARG A 52 12.88 0.72 5.34
CA ARG A 52 11.90 0.89 4.25
C ARG A 52 10.67 0.03 4.47
N ASP A 53 10.86 -1.22 4.86
CA ASP A 53 9.76 -2.16 5.08
C ASP A 53 8.88 -1.70 6.25
N GLU A 54 9.47 -1.21 7.33
CA GLU A 54 8.76 -0.60 8.46
C GLU A 54 7.92 0.61 8.02
N ARG A 55 8.51 1.56 7.28
CA ARG A 55 7.79 2.74 6.77
C ARG A 55 6.64 2.36 5.84
N THR A 56 6.87 1.43 4.93
CA THR A 56 5.84 0.94 4.01
C THR A 56 4.69 0.28 4.78
N SER A 57 5.00 -0.48 5.83
CA SER A 57 3.99 -1.10 6.70
C SER A 57 3.15 -0.03 7.42
N LEU A 58 3.79 0.97 8.02
CA LEU A 58 3.10 2.07 8.71
C LEU A 58 2.21 2.88 7.76
N GLU A 59 2.67 3.20 6.56
CA GLU A 59 1.88 3.91 5.55
C GLU A 59 0.65 3.10 5.11
N ILE A 60 0.80 1.77 4.95
CA ILE A 60 -0.31 0.88 4.63
C ILE A 60 -1.33 0.87 5.78
N ASP A 61 -0.88 0.70 7.01
CA ASP A 61 -1.76 0.64 8.18
C ASP A 61 -2.48 1.97 8.42
N GLU A 62 -1.82 3.10 8.19
CA GLU A 62 -2.44 4.43 8.23
C GLU A 62 -3.50 4.61 7.14
N ALA A 63 -3.22 4.21 5.90
CA ALA A 63 -4.20 4.29 4.81
C ALA A 63 -5.43 3.41 5.09
N VAL A 64 -5.23 2.20 5.58
CA VAL A 64 -6.32 1.29 5.98
C VAL A 64 -7.07 1.84 7.18
N GLY A 65 -6.38 2.41 8.16
CA GLY A 65 -6.97 3.09 9.31
C GLY A 65 -7.92 4.21 8.90
N ARG A 66 -7.49 5.11 8.00
CA ARG A 66 -8.35 6.18 7.47
C ARG A 66 -9.62 5.62 6.81
N THR A 67 -9.51 4.56 6.02
CA THR A 67 -10.69 3.91 5.41
C THR A 67 -11.62 3.33 6.46
N ARG A 68 -11.08 2.61 7.45
CA ARG A 68 -11.83 2.01 8.56
C ARG A 68 -12.58 3.07 9.35
N ASP A 69 -11.90 4.12 9.76
CA ASP A 69 -12.46 5.17 10.60
C ASP A 69 -13.59 5.91 9.87
N TYR A 70 -13.40 6.20 8.58
CA TYR A 70 -14.45 6.78 7.76
C TYR A 70 -15.67 5.87 7.64
N VAL A 71 -15.46 4.61 7.30
CA VAL A 71 -16.55 3.63 7.12
C VAL A 71 -17.31 3.42 8.43
N SER A 72 -16.63 3.28 9.57
CA SER A 72 -17.27 3.07 10.87
C SER A 72 -18.16 4.24 11.27
N GLN A 73 -17.73 5.46 11.00
CA GLN A 73 -18.49 6.69 11.31
C GLN A 73 -19.63 6.96 10.32
N ASN A 74 -19.52 6.46 9.09
CA ASN A 74 -20.42 6.80 7.99
C ASN A 74 -21.13 5.57 7.38
N LEU A 75 -21.24 4.46 8.10
CA LEU A 75 -21.80 3.20 7.57
C LEU A 75 -23.23 3.37 7.04
N HIS A 76 -24.02 4.30 7.61
CA HIS A 76 -25.37 4.64 7.19
C HIS A 76 -25.43 5.29 5.79
N ARG A 77 -24.32 5.80 5.28
CA ARG A 77 -24.19 6.43 3.96
C ARG A 77 -23.94 5.40 2.83
N PHE A 78 -23.86 4.12 3.17
CA PHE A 78 -23.68 3.02 2.23
C PHE A 78 -24.96 2.21 2.11
N LEU A 79 -25.55 2.19 0.90
CA LEU A 79 -26.75 1.44 0.61
C LEU A 79 -26.46 -0.06 0.68
N GLN A 80 -27.28 -0.83 1.38
CA GLN A 80 -27.20 -2.28 1.32
C GLN A 80 -27.64 -2.81 -0.05
N LEU A 81 -26.90 -3.75 -0.63
CA LEU A 81 -27.17 -4.29 -1.96
C LEU A 81 -28.48 -5.10 -2.00
N ASP A 82 -28.95 -5.59 -0.86
CA ASP A 82 -30.27 -6.24 -0.72
C ASP A 82 -31.46 -5.27 -0.60
N GLY A 83 -31.18 -3.95 -0.56
CA GLY A 83 -32.18 -2.92 -0.42
C GLY A 83 -32.71 -2.72 1.01
N SER A 84 -32.18 -3.43 2.01
CA SER A 84 -32.71 -3.45 3.37
C SER A 84 -32.41 -2.20 4.21
N GLY A 85 -31.58 -1.28 3.72
CA GLY A 85 -31.29 -0.04 4.44
C GLY A 85 -30.09 0.75 3.94
N GLY A 86 -29.93 1.93 4.52
CA GLY A 86 -28.91 2.90 4.14
C GLY A 86 -29.38 3.86 3.05
N VAL A 87 -28.59 4.91 2.84
CA VAL A 87 -28.80 5.88 1.75
C VAL A 87 -27.55 5.87 0.90
N MET A 88 -27.70 5.80 -0.43
CA MET A 88 -26.58 5.85 -1.34
C MET A 88 -26.02 7.27 -1.45
N HIS A 89 -25.01 7.55 -0.64
CA HIS A 89 -24.18 8.76 -0.77
C HIS A 89 -22.74 8.42 -1.15
N ASP A 90 -22.14 7.44 -0.44
CA ASP A 90 -20.72 7.13 -0.57
C ASP A 90 -20.48 5.79 -1.25
N GLY A 91 -21.54 4.99 -1.45
CA GLY A 91 -21.46 3.73 -2.16
C GLY A 91 -22.45 2.67 -1.69
N TRP A 92 -22.02 1.42 -1.74
CA TRP A 92 -22.83 0.24 -1.42
C TRP A 92 -22.07 -0.66 -0.45
N ARG A 93 -22.80 -1.57 0.17
CA ARG A 93 -22.23 -2.63 1.01
C ARG A 93 -23.01 -3.94 0.91
N ASP A 94 -22.32 -5.03 1.11
CA ASP A 94 -22.86 -6.35 1.40
C ASP A 94 -22.19 -6.91 2.69
N PRO A 95 -22.45 -8.15 3.13
CA PRO A 95 -21.84 -8.69 4.34
C PRO A 95 -20.31 -8.77 4.31
N ASP A 96 -19.72 -8.92 3.12
CA ASP A 96 -18.27 -9.16 2.96
C ASP A 96 -17.50 -7.93 2.48
N TRP A 97 -18.17 -7.04 1.74
CA TRP A 97 -17.52 -5.95 1.01
C TRP A 97 -18.21 -4.61 1.22
N ILE A 98 -17.39 -3.57 1.24
CA ILE A 98 -17.84 -2.19 1.09
C ILE A 98 -17.34 -1.65 -0.26
N TYR A 99 -18.24 -1.03 -1.01
CA TYR A 99 -18.04 -0.53 -2.37
C TYR A 99 -18.08 0.99 -2.33
N ILE A 100 -16.90 1.60 -2.27
CA ILE A 100 -16.72 3.05 -2.07
C ILE A 100 -16.65 3.73 -3.43
N THR A 101 -17.47 4.78 -3.64
CA THR A 101 -17.42 5.58 -4.87
C THR A 101 -16.06 6.29 -5.00
N PRO A 102 -15.63 6.64 -6.23
CA PRO A 102 -14.39 7.40 -6.42
C PRO A 102 -14.37 8.74 -5.68
N GLU A 103 -15.53 9.38 -5.57
CA GLU A 103 -15.71 10.65 -4.87
C GLU A 103 -15.49 10.47 -3.36
N ALA A 104 -16.15 9.48 -2.75
CA ALA A 104 -15.96 9.17 -1.34
C ALA A 104 -14.53 8.70 -1.05
N TRP A 105 -13.94 7.89 -1.93
CA TRP A 105 -12.54 7.48 -1.81
C TRP A 105 -11.58 8.67 -1.83
N LYS A 106 -11.82 9.64 -2.70
CA LYS A 106 -11.06 10.88 -2.73
C LYS A 106 -11.27 11.73 -1.48
N THR A 107 -12.46 11.73 -0.91
CA THR A 107 -12.73 12.40 0.37
C THR A 107 -11.92 11.78 1.52
N ILE A 108 -11.78 10.44 1.54
CA ILE A 108 -11.03 9.72 2.58
C ILE A 108 -9.52 9.95 2.45
N HIS A 109 -8.99 9.94 1.23
CA HIS A 109 -7.54 9.86 0.97
C HIS A 109 -6.96 11.11 0.30
N ALA A 110 -7.77 12.06 -0.10
CA ALA A 110 -7.37 13.31 -0.77
C ALA A 110 -6.43 13.06 -1.96
N GLU A 111 -5.25 13.67 -1.95
CA GLU A 111 -4.25 13.53 -3.01
C GLU A 111 -3.61 12.14 -3.07
N ASP A 112 -3.63 11.39 -1.96
CA ASP A 112 -3.08 10.05 -1.84
C ASP A 112 -4.01 8.92 -2.35
N ALA A 113 -5.17 9.26 -2.94
CA ALA A 113 -6.21 8.29 -3.32
C ALA A 113 -5.68 7.09 -4.14
N ASN A 114 -4.78 7.32 -5.08
CA ASN A 114 -4.17 6.26 -5.88
C ASN A 114 -3.13 5.44 -5.09
N ALA A 115 -2.36 6.08 -4.23
CA ALA A 115 -1.39 5.42 -3.37
C ALA A 115 -2.12 4.54 -2.35
N ALA A 116 -3.15 5.06 -1.70
CA ALA A 116 -4.00 4.32 -0.76
C ALA A 116 -4.63 3.07 -1.41
N ALA A 117 -5.15 3.18 -2.64
CA ALA A 117 -5.70 2.02 -3.34
C ALA A 117 -4.65 0.93 -3.63
N ARG A 118 -3.42 1.33 -3.96
CA ARG A 118 -2.29 0.38 -4.13
C ARG A 118 -1.92 -0.28 -2.80
N MET A 119 -1.91 0.45 -1.70
CA MET A 119 -1.65 -0.05 -0.36
C MET A 119 -2.70 -1.08 0.06
N HIS A 120 -3.99 -0.79 -0.12
CA HIS A 120 -5.08 -1.74 0.12
C HIS A 120 -4.96 -2.99 -0.75
N LYS A 121 -4.52 -2.85 -2.02
CA LYS A 121 -4.24 -3.98 -2.90
C LYS A 121 -3.05 -4.80 -2.39
N THR A 122 -1.97 -4.17 -1.96
CA THR A 122 -0.78 -4.84 -1.40
C THR A 122 -1.14 -5.61 -0.14
N LYS A 123 -1.99 -5.07 0.72
CA LYS A 123 -2.52 -5.76 1.90
C LYS A 123 -3.53 -6.89 1.56
N GLY A 124 -3.93 -7.02 0.28
CA GLY A 124 -4.86 -8.07 -0.16
C GLY A 124 -6.33 -7.83 0.21
N ILE A 125 -6.69 -6.61 0.61
CA ILE A 125 -8.04 -6.25 1.04
C ILE A 125 -8.85 -5.48 -0.01
N LEU A 126 -8.24 -5.14 -1.15
CA LEU A 126 -8.91 -4.50 -2.27
C LEU A 126 -9.26 -5.52 -3.35
N LYS A 127 -10.55 -5.62 -3.71
CA LYS A 127 -11.03 -6.46 -4.81
C LYS A 127 -10.65 -5.84 -6.15
N THR A 128 -9.90 -6.57 -6.96
CA THR A 128 -9.51 -6.12 -8.31
C THR A 128 -10.13 -7.02 -9.37
N GLN A 129 -10.40 -6.45 -10.54
CA GLN A 129 -10.78 -7.23 -11.74
C GLN A 129 -9.56 -7.57 -12.58
N LYS A 130 -9.75 -8.43 -13.62
CA LYS A 130 -8.68 -8.78 -14.58
C LYS A 130 -8.00 -7.52 -15.12
N GLY A 131 -6.68 -7.49 -15.07
CA GLY A 131 -5.86 -6.34 -15.41
C GLY A 131 -5.33 -5.59 -14.17
N ASN A 132 -4.69 -4.47 -14.40
CA ASN A 132 -4.05 -3.69 -13.33
C ASN A 132 -4.98 -2.61 -12.72
N SER A 133 -6.30 -2.73 -12.92
CA SER A 133 -7.29 -1.78 -12.41
C SER A 133 -7.43 -1.88 -10.89
N LEU A 134 -7.29 -0.74 -10.21
CA LEU A 134 -7.54 -0.62 -8.76
C LEU A 134 -9.04 -0.48 -8.45
N GLN A 135 -9.86 -0.22 -9.45
CA GLN A 135 -11.31 -0.09 -9.32
C GLN A 135 -12.01 -1.36 -9.79
N PHE A 136 -13.06 -1.73 -9.06
CA PHE A 136 -13.96 -2.81 -9.36
C PHE A 136 -15.21 -2.28 -10.06
N ARG A 137 -15.69 -2.94 -11.10
CA ARG A 137 -16.96 -2.60 -11.77
C ARG A 137 -18.10 -3.39 -11.16
N MET A 138 -19.13 -2.69 -10.69
CA MET A 138 -20.30 -3.30 -10.06
C MET A 138 -21.07 -4.23 -11.03
N GLY A 139 -21.83 -5.17 -10.47
CA GLY A 139 -22.68 -6.11 -11.18
C GLY A 139 -23.80 -5.44 -11.97
N ARG A 140 -24.59 -6.26 -12.69
CA ARG A 140 -25.72 -5.77 -13.50
C ARG A 140 -26.91 -5.32 -12.65
N ASP A 141 -26.97 -5.76 -11.43
CA ASP A 141 -27.96 -5.48 -10.39
C ASP A 141 -27.84 -4.05 -9.85
N VAL A 142 -26.71 -3.38 -10.09
CA VAL A 142 -26.52 -1.98 -9.71
C VAL A 142 -26.69 -1.09 -10.95
N PRO A 143 -27.65 -0.15 -10.95
CA PRO A 143 -27.88 0.75 -12.07
C PRO A 143 -26.61 1.51 -12.46
N GLY A 144 -26.35 1.59 -13.77
CA GLY A 144 -25.17 2.29 -14.29
C GLY A 144 -23.85 1.53 -14.16
N ARG A 145 -23.79 0.45 -13.38
CA ARG A 145 -22.58 -0.36 -13.16
C ARG A 145 -21.35 0.48 -12.88
N PRO A 146 -21.36 1.31 -11.83
CA PRO A 146 -20.28 2.24 -11.54
C PRO A 146 -18.96 1.50 -11.24
N ARG A 147 -17.86 2.20 -11.40
CA ARG A 147 -16.56 1.76 -10.90
C ARG A 147 -16.38 2.24 -9.47
N VAL A 148 -15.95 1.36 -8.59
CA VAL A 148 -15.83 1.60 -7.14
C VAL A 148 -14.53 1.01 -6.61
N TYR A 149 -14.12 1.41 -5.44
CA TYR A 149 -13.10 0.72 -4.65
C TYR A 149 -13.81 -0.27 -3.74
N ALA A 150 -13.66 -1.56 -4.00
CA ALA A 150 -14.28 -2.61 -3.22
C ALA A 150 -13.29 -3.11 -2.16
N VAL A 151 -13.53 -2.77 -0.91
CA VAL A 151 -12.69 -3.11 0.24
C VAL A 151 -13.37 -4.18 1.09
N ARG A 152 -12.60 -5.16 1.55
CA ARG A 152 -13.09 -6.25 2.38
C ARG A 152 -13.46 -5.75 3.78
N LEU A 153 -14.71 -5.99 4.19
CA LEU A 153 -15.28 -5.40 5.40
C LEU A 153 -14.68 -5.99 6.68
N ASP A 154 -14.42 -7.30 6.72
CA ASP A 154 -13.78 -7.98 7.86
C ASP A 154 -12.38 -7.39 8.17
N ALA A 155 -11.61 -7.10 7.14
CA ALA A 155 -10.29 -6.48 7.30
C ALA A 155 -10.31 -5.06 7.87
N LEU A 156 -11.46 -4.40 7.85
CA LEU A 156 -11.65 -3.10 8.49
C LEU A 156 -12.12 -3.24 9.94
N THR A 157 -12.59 -4.42 10.36
CA THR A 157 -13.15 -4.67 11.70
C THR A 157 -12.20 -5.44 12.64
N GLU A 158 -11.23 -6.17 12.13
CA GLU A 158 -10.32 -7.03 12.91
C GLU A 158 -9.45 -6.32 13.97
N PHE A 159 -9.41 -4.98 14.00
CA PHE A 159 -8.61 -4.22 14.96
C PHE A 159 -9.40 -3.70 16.19
N VAL A 160 -10.64 -4.14 16.38
CA VAL A 160 -11.47 -3.73 17.55
C VAL A 160 -11.31 -4.66 18.75
N THR A 161 -10.55 -5.75 18.62
CA THR A 161 -10.35 -6.75 19.67
C THR A 161 -8.86 -6.93 19.99
N ALA A 162 -8.21 -5.90 20.49
CA ALA A 162 -6.92 -6.02 21.17
C ALA A 162 -6.85 -4.96 22.28
#